data_e557b8e6b9b61d9b2b37818cd8030bf2
#
_entry.id   e557b8e6b9b61d9b2b37818cd8030bf2
#
_cell.length_a   1.000
_cell.length_b   1.000
_cell.length_c   1.000
_cell.angle_alpha   90.00
_cell.angle_beta   90.00
_cell.angle_gamma   90.00
#
_symmetry.space_group_name_H-M   'P 1'
#
loop_
_entity.id
_entity.type
_entity.pdbx_description
1 polymer ?
#
loop_
_entity_poly.entity_id
_entity_poly.type
_entity_poly.pdbx_seq_one_letter_code
_entity_poly.pdbx_strand_id
1 'polypeptide(L)'
;MENHVSGQSNKALSKPAHALDRDDLARQLEADIENGLTTVAAKQKLEQYGRNELDDGPGVQPVKILIRQVANAMMLVLILAMAVSFGIKSWIEGGVVCAIIVLNIVVGFLQEFQAEKTMDSLRSLSSPTANVVRDGSTINIPTAELVIGDLVELKVGDTVPADLRYVFTQHPCRASSHFAFIT
;
A
#
# COMPACT_ATOMS: atom_id res chain seq x y z
N MET A 1 -0.67 20.76 12.64
CA MET A 1 -0.11 19.49 12.16
C MET A 1 -1.21 18.82 11.37
N GLU A 2 -1.30 19.13 10.08
CA GLU A 2 -2.25 18.49 9.16
C GLU A 2 -1.73 17.09 8.88
N ASN A 3 -2.51 16.09 9.30
CA ASN A 3 -2.30 14.72 8.87
C ASN A 3 -2.62 14.66 7.37
N HIS A 4 -1.60 14.74 6.52
CA HIS A 4 -1.70 14.33 5.14
C HIS A 4 -1.95 12.81 5.13
N VAL A 5 -3.21 12.43 5.11
CA VAL A 5 -3.61 11.09 4.73
C VAL A 5 -3.44 11.06 3.22
N SER A 6 -2.33 10.52 2.72
CA SER A 6 -2.16 10.24 1.31
C SER A 6 -3.12 9.11 0.94
N GLY A 7 -4.13 9.46 0.20
CA GLY A 7 -5.20 8.61 -0.30
C GLY A 7 -6.18 9.48 -1.06
N GLN A 8 -7.04 8.89 -1.86
CA GLN A 8 -8.11 9.64 -2.53
C GLN A 8 -8.89 10.43 -1.47
N SER A 9 -9.06 11.74 -1.67
CA SER A 9 -9.92 12.54 -0.82
C SER A 9 -11.36 12.06 -1.06
N ASN A 10 -11.96 11.43 -0.04
CA ASN A 10 -13.31 10.89 -0.15
C ASN A 10 -14.30 12.02 -0.47
N LYS A 11 -15.18 11.78 -1.44
CA LYS A 11 -16.34 12.66 -1.68
C LYS A 11 -17.17 12.68 -0.41
N ALA A 12 -17.47 13.86 0.12
CA ALA A 12 -18.29 13.99 1.32
C ALA A 12 -19.71 13.48 1.03
N LEU A 13 -20.04 12.31 1.56
CA LEU A 13 -21.39 11.76 1.55
C LEU A 13 -22.24 12.43 2.63
N SER A 14 -23.53 12.58 2.39
CA SER A 14 -24.47 13.17 3.35
C SER A 14 -24.61 12.34 4.63
N LYS A 15 -24.38 11.04 4.53
CA LYS A 15 -24.35 10.04 5.61
C LYS A 15 -23.28 9.00 5.28
N PRO A 16 -22.80 8.22 6.28
CA PRO A 16 -21.90 7.10 6.00
C PRO A 16 -22.48 6.16 4.96
N ALA A 17 -21.66 5.67 4.02
CA ALA A 17 -22.11 4.85 2.88
C ALA A 17 -22.95 3.62 3.27
N HIS A 18 -22.67 3.02 4.45
CA HIS A 18 -23.43 1.86 4.96
C HIS A 18 -24.85 2.22 5.43
N ALA A 19 -25.13 3.50 5.72
CA ALA A 19 -26.43 3.97 6.20
C ALA A 19 -27.32 4.53 5.08
N LEU A 20 -26.77 4.64 3.85
CA LEU A 20 -27.53 5.11 2.67
C LEU A 20 -28.20 3.92 1.97
N ASP A 21 -29.38 4.18 1.40
CA ASP A 21 -29.99 3.23 0.48
C ASP A 21 -29.20 3.16 -0.82
N ARG A 22 -29.31 2.02 -1.52
CA ARG A 22 -28.56 1.73 -2.75
C ARG A 22 -28.73 2.81 -3.81
N ASP A 23 -29.98 3.21 -4.06
CA ASP A 23 -30.31 4.15 -5.12
C ASP A 23 -29.88 5.59 -4.75
N ASP A 24 -29.95 5.93 -3.46
CA ASP A 24 -29.46 7.21 -2.95
C ASP A 24 -27.93 7.30 -3.02
N LEU A 25 -27.25 6.20 -2.74
CA LEU A 25 -25.78 6.12 -2.85
C LEU A 25 -25.35 6.29 -4.31
N ALA A 26 -26.00 5.56 -5.24
CA ALA A 26 -25.69 5.67 -6.66
C ALA A 26 -25.86 7.11 -7.19
N ARG A 27 -26.94 7.80 -6.77
CA ARG A 27 -27.15 9.22 -7.12
C ARG A 27 -26.08 10.13 -6.54
N GLN A 28 -25.68 9.95 -5.27
CA GLN A 28 -24.65 10.78 -4.65
C GLN A 28 -23.25 10.52 -5.25
N LEU A 29 -22.98 9.30 -5.68
CA LEU A 29 -21.75 8.94 -6.35
C LEU A 29 -21.75 9.27 -7.84
N GLU A 30 -22.91 9.71 -8.39
CA GLU A 30 -23.08 9.94 -9.83
C GLU A 30 -22.73 8.71 -10.66
N ALA A 31 -23.10 7.53 -10.15
CA ALA A 31 -22.80 6.24 -10.74
C ALA A 31 -24.08 5.56 -11.26
N ASP A 32 -23.96 4.87 -12.38
CA ASP A 32 -25.02 4.04 -12.94
C ASP A 32 -24.84 2.60 -12.46
N ILE A 33 -25.92 2.00 -11.93
CA ILE A 33 -25.90 0.63 -11.39
C ILE A 33 -25.80 -0.41 -12.53
N GLU A 34 -26.29 -0.09 -13.72
CA GLU A 34 -26.30 -1.03 -14.85
C GLU A 34 -25.08 -0.89 -15.76
N ASN A 35 -24.73 0.34 -16.11
CA ASN A 35 -23.67 0.62 -17.07
C ASN A 35 -22.33 1.02 -16.43
N GLY A 36 -22.32 1.28 -15.12
CA GLY A 36 -21.14 1.80 -14.42
C GLY A 36 -20.86 3.26 -14.81
N LEU A 37 -19.65 3.73 -14.50
CA LEU A 37 -19.19 5.06 -14.93
C LEU A 37 -18.80 5.06 -16.39
N THR A 38 -18.92 6.21 -17.04
CA THR A 38 -18.31 6.40 -18.36
C THR A 38 -16.80 6.55 -18.24
N THR A 39 -16.06 6.10 -19.24
CA THR A 39 -14.58 6.23 -19.26
C THR A 39 -14.13 7.70 -19.12
N VAL A 40 -14.90 8.65 -19.65
CA VAL A 40 -14.60 10.07 -19.54
C VAL A 40 -14.79 10.56 -18.10
N ALA A 41 -15.90 10.20 -17.46
CA ALA A 41 -16.18 10.57 -16.07
C ALA A 41 -15.16 9.94 -15.11
N ALA A 42 -14.75 8.69 -15.36
CA ALA A 42 -13.72 8.02 -14.57
C ALA A 42 -12.36 8.75 -14.64
N LYS A 43 -11.95 9.21 -15.84
CA LYS A 43 -10.72 10.02 -15.99
C LYS A 43 -10.80 11.34 -15.26
N GLN A 44 -11.91 12.06 -15.36
CA GLN A 44 -12.12 13.32 -14.63
C GLN A 44 -12.06 13.13 -13.12
N LYS A 45 -12.70 12.09 -12.61
CA LYS A 45 -12.63 11.73 -11.18
C LYS A 45 -11.22 11.33 -10.75
N LEU A 46 -10.46 10.61 -11.59
CA LEU A 46 -9.07 10.25 -11.32
C LEU A 46 -8.18 11.49 -11.22
N GLU A 47 -8.39 12.50 -12.07
CA GLU A 47 -7.68 13.77 -11.99
C GLU A 47 -8.08 14.61 -10.76
N GLN A 48 -9.34 14.54 -10.36
CA GLN A 48 -9.88 15.30 -9.24
C GLN A 48 -9.51 14.69 -7.87
N TYR A 49 -9.60 13.37 -7.71
CA TYR A 49 -9.43 12.68 -6.43
C TYR A 49 -8.06 11.99 -6.29
N GLY A 50 -7.30 11.90 -7.39
CA GLY A 50 -6.02 11.21 -7.40
C GLY A 50 -6.15 9.69 -7.55
N ARG A 51 -4.99 9.00 -7.52
CA ARG A 51 -4.92 7.54 -7.65
C ARG A 51 -5.26 6.85 -6.35
N ASN A 52 -5.87 5.66 -6.44
CA ASN A 52 -6.14 4.80 -5.30
C ASN A 52 -4.86 4.02 -4.92
N GLU A 53 -3.89 4.74 -4.39
CA GLU A 53 -2.63 4.18 -3.90
C GLU A 53 -2.53 4.50 -2.42
N LEU A 54 -2.30 3.47 -1.59
CA LEU A 54 -1.83 3.68 -0.24
C LEU A 54 -0.39 4.18 -0.35
N ASP A 55 -0.04 5.17 0.48
CA ASP A 55 1.34 5.65 0.54
C ASP A 55 2.25 4.47 0.89
N ASP A 56 3.00 3.96 -0.09
CA ASP A 56 3.88 2.80 0.08
C ASP A 56 5.00 3.06 1.10
N GLY A 57 4.94 4.22 1.74
CA GLY A 57 5.98 4.67 2.65
C GLY A 57 7.29 4.96 1.91
N PRO A 58 8.24 5.55 2.59
CA PRO A 58 9.55 5.77 2.00
C PRO A 58 10.18 4.42 1.68
N GLY A 59 10.47 4.15 0.40
CA GLY A 59 11.15 2.93 -0.06
C GLY A 59 12.41 2.61 0.75
N VAL A 60 13.17 1.60 0.35
CA VAL A 60 14.39 1.18 1.06
C VAL A 60 15.26 2.37 1.47
N GLN A 61 15.39 2.58 2.79
CA GLN A 61 16.18 3.70 3.35
C GLN A 61 17.52 3.18 3.90
N PRO A 62 18.60 3.17 3.10
CA PRO A 62 19.86 2.57 3.51
C PRO A 62 20.47 3.23 4.76
N VAL A 63 20.27 4.53 4.93
CA VAL A 63 20.75 5.27 6.10
C VAL A 63 20.03 4.83 7.38
N LYS A 64 18.73 4.58 7.31
CA LYS A 64 17.93 4.12 8.46
C LYS A 64 18.32 2.70 8.87
N ILE A 65 18.61 1.84 7.88
CA ILE A 65 19.12 0.49 8.11
C ILE A 65 20.45 0.57 8.86
N LEU A 66 21.38 1.41 8.38
CA LEU A 66 22.69 1.57 9.01
C LEU A 66 22.60 2.07 10.45
N ILE A 67 21.74 3.06 10.72
CA ILE A 67 21.53 3.59 12.07
C ILE A 67 20.97 2.48 12.99
N ARG A 68 20.00 1.70 12.50
CA ARG A 68 19.41 0.58 13.25
C ARG A 68 20.46 -0.49 13.59
N GLN A 69 21.37 -0.75 12.67
CA GLN A 69 22.45 -1.73 12.85
C GLN A 69 23.41 -1.29 13.94
N VAL A 70 23.80 0.00 13.96
CA VAL A 70 24.70 0.56 15.00
C VAL A 70 24.00 0.71 16.36
N ALA A 71 22.70 1.03 16.38
CA ALA A 71 21.92 1.19 17.60
C ALA A 71 21.49 -0.14 18.25
N ASN A 72 21.97 -1.28 17.75
CA ASN A 72 21.71 -2.58 18.34
C ASN A 72 22.50 -2.74 19.66
N ALA A 73 21.86 -3.31 20.69
CA ALA A 73 22.46 -3.52 22.01
C ALA A 73 23.78 -4.33 21.94
N MET A 74 23.86 -5.35 21.10
CA MET A 74 25.08 -6.13 20.90
C MET A 74 26.22 -5.29 20.33
N MET A 75 25.90 -4.37 19.41
CA MET A 75 26.87 -3.48 18.81
C MET A 75 27.41 -2.48 19.83
N LEU A 76 26.55 -1.96 20.71
CA LEU A 76 26.97 -1.04 21.78
C LEU A 76 27.93 -1.70 22.76
N VAL A 77 27.72 -2.98 23.08
CA VAL A 77 28.64 -3.75 23.94
C VAL A 77 30.02 -3.91 23.27
N LEU A 78 30.04 -4.23 21.95
CA LEU A 78 31.30 -4.33 21.20
C LEU A 78 32.04 -2.99 21.12
N ILE A 79 31.33 -1.88 20.91
CA ILE A 79 31.91 -0.53 20.90
C ILE A 79 32.50 -0.19 22.25
N LEU A 80 31.79 -0.54 23.36
CA LEU A 80 32.31 -0.34 24.71
C LEU A 80 33.57 -1.16 24.96
N ALA A 81 33.57 -2.45 24.57
CA ALA A 81 34.75 -3.33 24.67
C ALA A 81 35.94 -2.76 23.89
N MET A 82 35.70 -2.27 22.66
CA MET A 82 36.73 -1.62 21.85
C MET A 82 37.31 -0.39 22.57
N ALA A 83 36.45 0.46 23.14
CA ALA A 83 36.88 1.66 23.86
C ALA A 83 37.74 1.31 25.09
N VAL A 84 37.37 0.26 25.84
CA VAL A 84 38.15 -0.23 26.99
C VAL A 84 39.49 -0.77 26.51
N SER A 85 39.56 -1.60 25.46
CA SER A 85 40.81 -2.14 24.92
C SER A 85 41.79 -1.04 24.49
N PHE A 86 41.30 0.02 23.83
CA PHE A 86 42.15 1.16 23.51
C PHE A 86 42.55 1.96 24.74
N GLY A 87 41.68 2.07 25.77
CA GLY A 87 41.99 2.75 27.03
C GLY A 87 43.13 2.12 27.79
N ILE A 88 43.27 0.79 27.75
CA ILE A 88 44.39 0.03 28.36
C ILE A 88 45.62 -0.04 27.41
N LYS A 89 45.62 0.67 26.29
CA LYS A 89 46.64 0.66 25.26
C LYS A 89 46.93 -0.69 24.60
N SER A 90 45.95 -1.61 24.64
CA SER A 90 45.98 -2.90 23.96
C SER A 90 45.55 -2.77 22.49
N TRP A 91 46.49 -2.25 21.64
CA TRP A 91 46.22 -1.90 20.25
C TRP A 91 45.80 -3.10 19.39
N ILE A 92 46.36 -4.29 19.67
CA ILE A 92 46.08 -5.50 18.92
C ILE A 92 44.66 -5.97 19.20
N GLU A 93 44.22 -6.04 20.45
CA GLU A 93 42.90 -6.48 20.86
C GLU A 93 41.83 -5.48 20.36
N GLY A 94 42.07 -4.16 20.54
CA GLY A 94 41.18 -3.11 20.04
C GLY A 94 41.02 -3.19 18.52
N GLY A 95 42.12 -3.47 17.79
CA GLY A 95 42.08 -3.65 16.34
C GLY A 95 41.26 -4.85 15.88
N VAL A 96 41.36 -5.97 16.57
CA VAL A 96 40.55 -7.18 16.29
C VAL A 96 39.06 -6.91 16.53
N VAL A 97 38.71 -6.27 17.64
CA VAL A 97 37.32 -5.92 17.94
C VAL A 97 36.76 -4.93 16.91
N CYS A 98 37.57 -3.93 16.49
CA CYS A 98 37.19 -3.01 15.43
C CYS A 98 36.89 -3.73 14.10
N ALA A 99 37.75 -4.69 13.70
CA ALA A 99 37.51 -5.49 12.50
C ALA A 99 36.21 -6.31 12.57
N ILE A 100 35.90 -6.89 13.75
CA ILE A 100 34.64 -7.61 13.97
C ILE A 100 33.45 -6.66 13.86
N ILE A 101 33.52 -5.45 14.41
CA ILE A 101 32.44 -4.45 14.31
C ILE A 101 32.18 -4.10 12.85
N VAL A 102 33.23 -3.81 12.06
CA VAL A 102 33.09 -3.47 10.65
C VAL A 102 32.47 -4.63 9.88
N LEU A 103 32.93 -5.85 10.10
CA LEU A 103 32.39 -7.04 9.47
C LEU A 103 30.90 -7.25 9.80
N ASN A 104 30.50 -7.09 11.05
CA ASN A 104 29.12 -7.20 11.49
C ASN A 104 28.24 -6.12 10.83
N ILE A 105 28.70 -4.88 10.71
CA ILE A 105 27.97 -3.81 10.05
C ILE A 105 27.77 -4.14 8.57
N VAL A 106 28.80 -4.58 7.87
CA VAL A 106 28.72 -4.93 6.44
C VAL A 106 27.77 -6.09 6.21
N VAL A 107 27.92 -7.18 6.95
CA VAL A 107 27.08 -8.38 6.80
C VAL A 107 25.63 -8.05 7.15
N GLY A 108 25.38 -7.38 8.28
CA GLY A 108 24.03 -7.03 8.71
C GLY A 108 23.36 -6.07 7.75
N PHE A 109 24.08 -5.07 7.24
CA PHE A 109 23.56 -4.16 6.21
C PHE A 109 23.18 -4.91 4.93
N LEU A 110 24.02 -5.79 4.43
CA LEU A 110 23.72 -6.58 3.22
C LEU A 110 22.51 -7.47 3.41
N GLN A 111 22.38 -8.15 4.55
CA GLN A 111 21.23 -9.01 4.86
C GLN A 111 19.92 -8.21 4.92
N GLU A 112 19.90 -7.10 5.66
CA GLU A 112 18.70 -6.28 5.83
C GLU A 112 18.31 -5.59 4.51
N PHE A 113 19.29 -5.10 3.74
CA PHE A 113 19.06 -4.51 2.43
C PHE A 113 18.47 -5.50 1.43
N GLN A 114 18.98 -6.74 1.40
CA GLN A 114 18.42 -7.81 0.54
C GLN A 114 17.00 -8.19 0.98
N ALA A 115 16.74 -8.27 2.28
CA ALA A 115 15.42 -8.58 2.81
C ALA A 115 14.41 -7.50 2.41
N GLU A 116 14.71 -6.21 2.60
CA GLU A 116 13.84 -5.12 2.18
C GLU A 116 13.60 -5.10 0.67
N LYS A 117 14.65 -5.29 -0.14
CA LYS A 117 14.53 -5.36 -1.60
C LYS A 117 13.64 -6.52 -2.05
N THR A 118 13.73 -7.67 -1.40
CA THR A 118 12.89 -8.83 -1.71
C THR A 118 11.42 -8.53 -1.40
N MET A 119 11.14 -7.89 -0.27
CA MET A 119 9.78 -7.48 0.10
C MET A 119 9.20 -6.46 -0.88
N ASP A 120 9.99 -5.51 -1.33
CA ASP A 120 9.59 -4.50 -2.33
C ASP A 120 9.27 -5.16 -3.69
N SER A 121 10.09 -6.12 -4.10
CA SER A 121 9.84 -6.90 -5.32
C SER A 121 8.56 -7.74 -5.24
N LEU A 122 8.24 -8.31 -4.08
CA LEU A 122 6.99 -9.06 -3.87
C LEU A 122 5.77 -8.14 -3.92
N ARG A 123 5.88 -6.92 -3.38
CA ARG A 123 4.81 -5.92 -3.47
C ARG A 123 4.54 -5.51 -4.92
N SER A 124 5.57 -5.28 -5.71
CA SER A 124 5.43 -4.89 -7.12
C SER A 124 4.81 -5.99 -7.99
N LEU A 125 5.07 -7.27 -7.68
CA LEU A 125 4.45 -8.41 -8.36
C LEU A 125 2.96 -8.60 -7.99
N SER A 126 2.57 -8.10 -6.83
CA SER A 126 1.19 -8.14 -6.33
C SER A 126 0.41 -6.88 -6.67
N SER A 127 0.68 -6.23 -7.81
CA SER A 127 -0.12 -5.09 -8.28
C SER A 127 -1.55 -5.57 -8.50
N PRO A 128 -2.48 -5.33 -7.57
CA PRO A 128 -3.82 -5.89 -7.68
C PRO A 128 -4.53 -5.22 -8.84
N THR A 129 -5.22 -6.04 -9.64
CA THR A 129 -6.13 -5.56 -10.67
C THR A 129 -7.57 -5.81 -10.23
N ALA A 130 -8.49 -5.01 -10.73
CA ALA A 130 -9.91 -5.16 -10.45
C ALA A 130 -10.71 -5.17 -11.74
N ASN A 131 -11.79 -5.94 -11.76
CA ASN A 131 -12.74 -5.93 -12.84
C ASN A 131 -13.80 -4.87 -12.55
N VAL A 132 -13.92 -3.88 -13.42
CA VAL A 132 -14.91 -2.80 -13.27
C VAL A 132 -15.83 -2.74 -14.47
N VAL A 133 -17.04 -2.30 -14.24
CA VAL A 133 -18.01 -2.03 -15.30
C VAL A 133 -17.92 -0.55 -15.66
N ARG A 134 -17.50 -0.27 -16.90
CA ARG A 134 -17.49 1.07 -17.47
C ARG A 134 -18.08 1.03 -18.87
N ASP A 135 -18.89 2.02 -19.23
CA ASP A 135 -19.59 2.10 -20.52
C ASP A 135 -20.37 0.79 -20.83
N GLY A 136 -20.96 0.15 -19.83
CA GLY A 136 -21.70 -1.11 -19.95
C GLY A 136 -20.85 -2.36 -20.20
N SER A 137 -19.52 -2.25 -20.17
CA SER A 137 -18.59 -3.35 -20.40
C SER A 137 -17.69 -3.60 -19.20
N THR A 138 -17.42 -4.88 -18.87
CA THR A 138 -16.46 -5.23 -17.83
C THR A 138 -15.04 -5.14 -18.41
N ILE A 139 -14.22 -4.32 -17.79
CA ILE A 139 -12.80 -4.13 -18.12
C ILE A 139 -11.94 -4.43 -16.89
N ASN A 140 -10.74 -4.95 -17.10
CA ASN A 140 -9.75 -5.17 -16.05
C ASN A 140 -8.78 -4.00 -16.01
N ILE A 141 -8.70 -3.32 -14.86
CA ILE A 141 -7.83 -2.16 -14.66
C ILE A 141 -6.97 -2.33 -13.40
N PRO A 142 -5.81 -1.65 -13.32
CA PRO A 142 -5.04 -1.58 -12.08
C PRO A 142 -5.87 -0.96 -10.96
N THR A 143 -5.76 -1.49 -9.74
CA THR A 143 -6.47 -0.96 -8.56
C THR A 143 -6.17 0.52 -8.31
N ALA A 144 -4.97 0.98 -8.67
CA ALA A 144 -4.57 2.38 -8.58
C ALA A 144 -5.41 3.34 -9.45
N GLU A 145 -6.07 2.83 -10.50
CA GLU A 145 -6.92 3.61 -11.41
C GLU A 145 -8.41 3.56 -11.06
N LEU A 146 -8.74 2.90 -9.97
CA LEU A 146 -10.10 2.87 -9.45
C LEU A 146 -10.48 4.24 -8.88
N VAL A 147 -11.73 4.65 -9.12
CA VAL A 147 -12.26 5.93 -8.66
C VAL A 147 -13.56 5.76 -7.91
N ILE A 148 -13.88 6.73 -7.06
CA ILE A 148 -15.12 6.76 -6.29
C ILE A 148 -16.32 6.72 -7.24
N GLY A 149 -17.21 5.74 -7.01
CA GLY A 149 -18.38 5.49 -7.84
C GLY A 149 -18.15 4.46 -8.96
N ASP A 150 -16.96 3.87 -9.09
CA ASP A 150 -16.76 2.71 -9.97
C ASP A 150 -17.58 1.51 -9.49
N LEU A 151 -18.18 0.80 -10.43
CA LEU A 151 -18.90 -0.44 -10.17
C LEU A 151 -17.94 -1.62 -10.37
N VAL A 152 -17.52 -2.23 -9.26
CA VAL A 152 -16.58 -3.35 -9.26
C VAL A 152 -17.31 -4.67 -9.31
N GLU A 153 -16.89 -5.57 -10.21
CA GLU A 153 -17.35 -6.96 -10.28
C GLU A 153 -16.41 -7.84 -9.47
N LEU A 154 -16.92 -8.46 -8.41
CA LEU A 154 -16.18 -9.35 -7.53
C LEU A 154 -16.63 -10.80 -7.71
N LYS A 155 -15.68 -11.72 -7.72
CA LYS A 155 -15.91 -13.16 -7.69
C LYS A 155 -15.40 -13.73 -6.37
N VAL A 156 -15.90 -14.88 -5.99
CA VAL A 156 -15.40 -15.58 -4.81
C VAL A 156 -13.91 -15.89 -4.98
N GLY A 157 -13.11 -15.39 -4.05
CA GLY A 157 -11.64 -15.50 -4.08
C GLY A 157 -10.91 -14.24 -4.54
N ASP A 158 -11.62 -13.23 -5.08
CA ASP A 158 -11.00 -11.98 -5.46
C ASP A 158 -10.61 -11.14 -4.22
N THR A 159 -9.51 -10.41 -4.35
CA THR A 159 -9.11 -9.45 -3.33
C THR A 159 -9.94 -8.17 -3.45
N VAL A 160 -10.43 -7.66 -2.33
CA VAL A 160 -11.17 -6.40 -2.28
C VAL A 160 -10.21 -5.22 -2.56
N PRO A 161 -10.40 -4.43 -3.63
CA PRO A 161 -9.41 -3.47 -4.10
C PRO A 161 -9.49 -2.10 -3.40
N ALA A 162 -10.59 -1.80 -2.73
CA ALA A 162 -10.86 -0.53 -2.06
C ALA A 162 -12.01 -0.71 -1.05
N ASP A 163 -12.39 0.37 -0.36
CA ASP A 163 -13.61 0.38 0.44
C ASP A 163 -14.81 0.27 -0.48
N LEU A 164 -15.64 -0.75 -0.25
CA LEU A 164 -16.75 -1.10 -1.12
C LEU A 164 -18.09 -1.09 -0.38
N ARG A 165 -19.10 -0.59 -1.06
CA ARG A 165 -20.50 -0.80 -0.66
C ARG A 165 -21.14 -1.82 -1.58
N TYR A 166 -21.52 -2.96 -1.04
CA TYR A 166 -22.17 -4.04 -1.78
C TYR A 166 -23.52 -3.60 -2.35
N VAL A 167 -23.71 -3.88 -3.63
CA VAL A 167 -24.95 -3.63 -4.37
C VAL A 167 -25.42 -4.94 -4.96
N PHE A 168 -26.57 -5.44 -4.48
CA PHE A 168 -27.16 -6.64 -5.04
C PHE A 168 -27.83 -6.30 -6.37
N THR A 169 -27.28 -6.77 -7.47
CA THR A 169 -27.94 -6.74 -8.77
C THR A 169 -28.36 -8.15 -9.15
N GLN A 170 -29.67 -8.39 -9.25
CA GLN A 170 -30.18 -9.58 -9.89
C GLN A 170 -30.06 -9.40 -11.41
N HIS A 171 -28.86 -9.61 -11.96
CA HIS A 171 -28.72 -9.78 -13.40
C HIS A 171 -29.00 -11.24 -13.74
N PRO A 172 -30.07 -11.53 -14.53
CA PRO A 172 -30.45 -12.90 -14.86
C PRO A 172 -29.39 -13.69 -15.62
N CYS A 173 -28.37 -13.01 -16.18
CA CYS A 173 -27.31 -13.65 -16.98
C CYS A 173 -25.95 -13.82 -16.26
N ARG A 174 -25.80 -13.35 -15.01
CA ARG A 174 -24.52 -13.40 -14.24
C ARG A 174 -24.72 -13.92 -12.84
N ALA A 175 -25.05 -15.17 -12.71
CA ALA A 175 -25.46 -15.81 -11.43
C ALA A 175 -24.36 -15.95 -10.37
N SER A 176 -23.10 -15.58 -10.66
CA SER A 176 -21.96 -15.80 -9.75
C SER A 176 -21.11 -14.56 -9.46
N SER A 177 -21.51 -13.38 -9.92
CA SER A 177 -20.75 -12.14 -9.72
C SER A 177 -21.47 -11.21 -8.75
N HIS A 178 -20.69 -10.63 -7.84
CA HIS A 178 -21.14 -9.64 -6.87
C HIS A 178 -20.67 -8.26 -7.32
N PHE A 179 -21.56 -7.29 -7.27
CA PHE A 179 -21.23 -5.92 -7.66
C PHE A 179 -21.20 -5.02 -6.43
N ALA A 180 -20.24 -4.13 -6.39
CA ALA A 180 -20.08 -3.16 -5.31
C ALA A 180 -19.57 -1.82 -5.83
N PHE A 181 -20.04 -0.71 -5.26
CA PHE A 181 -19.51 0.62 -5.52
C PHE A 181 -18.32 0.92 -4.63
N ILE A 182 -17.33 1.61 -5.19
CA ILE A 182 -16.24 2.23 -4.44
C ILE A 182 -16.78 3.50 -3.76
N THR A 183 -16.54 3.61 -2.45
CA THR A 183 -17.08 4.67 -1.59
C THR A 183 -16.00 5.49 -0.93
#